data_c06efd17a08380b6ece8e43ff997aeb3
#
_entry.id   c06efd17a08380b6ece8e43ff997aeb3
#
_cell.length_a   1.000
_cell.length_b   1.000
_cell.length_c   1.000
_cell.angle_alpha   90.00
_cell.angle_beta   90.00
_cell.angle_gamma   90.00
#
_symmetry.space_group_name_H-M   'P 1'
#
loop_
_entity.id
_entity.type
_entity.pdbx_description
1 polymer ?
#
loop_
_entity_poly.entity_id
_entity_poly.type
_entity_poly.pdbx_seq_one_letter_code
_entity_poly.pdbx_strand_id
1 'polypeptide(L)'
;GRSINEVHRLTKIDPWFLNQIKSLTMMDHKDSLRLLKENGFSDTQLARAMNKTEMEVRMERKNRSILPSFKVVDTCAAEFVAKTPYCYSTYDMENEIEPLEGKKVVILGGGPNRIGQGIEFDYCCVQAVFGLKDQGFNTIMVNCNPETVSTDFDLADRLYFEPVTFEDVLNIIEFEKPDGVLVQFGGQTPLKIAMKLAEAGVPILGTSPQSIDLAEDREKFGKILDELNVKCPRYGTGRTLDEVVSVAENIGYPVLAR
;
A
#
# COMPACT_ATOMS: atom_id res chain seq x y z
N GLY A 1 25.04 5.06 19.02
CA GLY A 1 24.50 3.94 18.24
C GLY A 1 25.58 2.91 17.94
N ARG A 2 25.21 1.73 17.43
CA ARG A 2 26.17 0.68 17.06
C ARG A 2 26.88 1.02 15.75
N SER A 3 28.11 0.56 15.58
CA SER A 3 28.85 0.72 14.33
C SER A 3 28.29 -0.21 13.23
N ILE A 4 28.51 0.14 11.96
CA ILE A 4 28.12 -0.71 10.83
C ILE A 4 28.75 -2.10 10.94
N ASN A 5 30.03 -2.18 11.31
CA ASN A 5 30.72 -3.46 11.48
C ASN A 5 30.09 -4.33 12.57
N GLU A 6 29.65 -3.72 13.67
CA GLU A 6 28.97 -4.44 14.74
C GLU A 6 27.60 -4.95 14.27
N VAL A 7 26.80 -4.11 13.58
CA VAL A 7 25.50 -4.52 13.04
C VAL A 7 25.67 -5.64 12.00
N HIS A 8 26.63 -5.49 11.07
CA HIS A 8 26.95 -6.53 10.09
C HIS A 8 27.33 -7.86 10.77
N ARG A 9 28.20 -7.81 11.79
CA ARG A 9 28.60 -9.01 12.53
C ARG A 9 27.42 -9.75 13.14
N LEU A 10 26.44 -9.00 13.69
CA LEU A 10 25.26 -9.56 14.37
C LEU A 10 24.19 -10.05 13.40
N THR A 11 23.95 -9.34 12.31
CA THR A 11 22.81 -9.57 11.40
C THR A 11 23.19 -10.25 10.10
N LYS A 12 24.48 -10.20 9.71
CA LYS A 12 25.01 -10.64 8.41
C LYS A 12 24.46 -9.83 7.21
N ILE A 13 23.76 -8.72 7.46
CA ILE A 13 23.35 -7.79 6.40
C ILE A 13 24.58 -7.17 5.77
N ASP A 14 24.64 -7.12 4.44
CA ASP A 14 25.77 -6.55 3.72
C ASP A 14 26.02 -5.08 4.13
N PRO A 15 27.27 -4.69 4.37
CA PRO A 15 27.65 -3.33 4.76
C PRO A 15 27.16 -2.24 3.82
N TRP A 16 26.97 -2.55 2.51
CA TRP A 16 26.44 -1.60 1.53
C TRP A 16 25.04 -1.11 1.95
N PHE A 17 24.12 -2.03 2.25
CA PHE A 17 22.77 -1.68 2.72
C PHE A 17 22.79 -0.91 4.04
N LEU A 18 23.65 -1.34 4.96
CA LEU A 18 23.80 -0.66 6.26
C LEU A 18 24.33 0.77 6.11
N ASN A 19 25.22 1.01 5.13
CA ASN A 19 25.69 2.35 4.81
C ASN A 19 24.58 3.22 4.20
N GLN A 20 23.73 2.65 3.31
CA GLN A 20 22.56 3.38 2.77
C GLN A 20 21.61 3.79 3.90
N ILE A 21 21.25 2.86 4.78
CA ILE A 21 20.40 3.17 5.94
C ILE A 21 21.05 4.24 6.83
N LYS A 22 22.35 4.15 7.06
CA LYS A 22 23.07 5.14 7.85
C LYS A 22 23.02 6.52 7.22
N SER A 23 23.16 6.65 5.90
CA SER A 23 23.09 7.94 5.21
C SER A 23 21.72 8.61 5.41
N LEU A 24 20.62 7.83 5.39
CA LEU A 24 19.28 8.34 5.67
C LEU A 24 19.14 8.89 7.10
N THR A 25 19.84 8.29 8.09
CA THR A 25 19.80 8.78 9.47
C THR A 25 20.54 10.11 9.67
N MET A 26 21.33 10.55 8.70
CA MET A 26 22.04 11.82 8.70
C MET A 26 21.21 12.96 8.10
N MET A 27 20.11 12.64 7.44
CA MET A 27 19.20 13.60 6.82
C MET A 27 18.23 14.15 7.85
N ASP A 28 17.88 15.45 7.70
CA ASP A 28 16.95 16.15 8.59
C ASP A 28 15.75 16.64 7.75
N HIS A 29 14.58 16.74 8.40
CA HIS A 29 13.39 17.36 7.82
C HIS A 29 13.59 18.82 7.34
N LYS A 30 14.72 19.44 7.71
CA LYS A 30 15.15 20.75 7.23
C LYS A 30 15.82 20.71 5.86
N ASP A 31 16.25 19.52 5.40
CA ASP A 31 16.76 19.35 4.07
C ASP A 31 15.69 19.69 3.02
N SER A 32 16.09 19.87 1.77
CA SER A 32 15.10 20.18 0.75
C SER A 32 14.10 19.05 0.58
N LEU A 33 12.81 19.38 0.46
CA LEU A 33 11.74 18.41 0.32
C LEU A 33 11.96 17.49 -0.89
N ARG A 34 12.54 18.00 -2.00
CA ARG A 34 12.92 17.20 -3.16
C ARG A 34 13.97 16.16 -2.78
N LEU A 35 15.06 16.58 -2.14
CA LEU A 35 16.13 15.67 -1.73
C LEU A 35 15.62 14.56 -0.81
N LEU A 36 14.72 14.89 0.12
CA LEU A 36 14.11 13.91 1.01
C LEU A 36 13.27 12.89 0.22
N LYS A 37 12.47 13.35 -0.76
CA LYS A 37 11.68 12.46 -1.63
C LYS A 37 12.58 11.57 -2.51
N GLU A 38 13.63 12.12 -3.11
CA GLU A 38 14.62 11.36 -3.89
C GLU A 38 15.33 10.27 -3.07
N ASN A 39 15.44 10.47 -1.76
CA ASN A 39 16.00 9.49 -0.82
C ASN A 39 14.95 8.57 -0.18
N GLY A 40 13.71 8.58 -0.66
CA GLY A 40 12.68 7.61 -0.29
C GLY A 40 11.91 7.94 1.01
N PHE A 41 11.99 9.16 1.54
CA PHE A 41 11.14 9.55 2.67
C PHE A 41 9.69 9.68 2.23
N SER A 42 8.78 8.94 2.89
CA SER A 42 7.36 9.01 2.62
C SER A 42 6.72 10.31 3.13
N ASP A 43 5.61 10.72 2.52
CA ASP A 43 4.83 11.86 3.00
C ASP A 43 4.40 11.67 4.47
N THR A 44 4.09 10.44 4.90
CA THR A 44 3.79 10.12 6.30
C THR A 44 4.99 10.30 7.24
N GLN A 45 6.20 9.92 6.84
CA GLN A 45 7.42 10.13 7.64
C GLN A 45 7.72 11.62 7.79
N LEU A 46 7.65 12.36 6.70
CA LEU A 46 7.85 13.82 6.68
C LEU A 46 6.79 14.55 7.50
N ALA A 47 5.53 14.14 7.40
CA ALA A 47 4.43 14.69 8.18
C ALA A 47 4.71 14.60 9.70
N ARG A 48 5.15 13.43 10.17
CA ARG A 48 5.53 13.23 11.58
C ARG A 48 6.69 14.12 11.99
N ALA A 49 7.74 14.21 11.16
CA ALA A 49 8.92 15.03 11.45
C ALA A 49 8.62 16.54 11.46
N MET A 50 7.68 16.98 10.61
CA MET A 50 7.29 18.38 10.44
C MET A 50 6.08 18.79 11.28
N ASN A 51 5.49 17.86 12.05
CA ASN A 51 4.23 18.05 12.78
C ASN A 51 3.08 18.53 11.87
N LYS A 52 2.92 17.86 10.73
CA LYS A 52 1.89 18.07 9.71
C LYS A 52 1.09 16.80 9.48
N THR A 53 0.03 16.91 8.71
CA THR A 53 -0.68 15.74 8.15
C THR A 53 0.00 15.26 6.86
N GLU A 54 -0.20 14.00 6.49
CA GLU A 54 0.28 13.41 5.23
C GLU A 54 -0.21 14.21 4.00
N MET A 55 -1.46 14.67 4.05
CA MET A 55 -2.06 15.45 2.96
C MET A 55 -1.45 16.86 2.85
N GLU A 56 -1.10 17.50 3.96
CA GLU A 56 -0.41 18.82 3.93
C GLU A 56 0.97 18.69 3.30
N VAL A 57 1.74 17.65 3.61
CA VAL A 57 3.03 17.38 2.96
C VAL A 57 2.84 17.12 1.47
N ARG A 58 1.84 16.30 1.10
CA ARG A 58 1.50 16.04 -0.30
C ARG A 58 1.16 17.34 -1.06
N MET A 59 0.31 18.18 -0.50
CA MET A 59 -0.05 19.46 -1.13
C MET A 59 1.15 20.39 -1.26
N GLU A 60 2.02 20.45 -0.25
CA GLU A 60 3.24 21.26 -0.29
C GLU A 60 4.18 20.79 -1.42
N ARG A 61 4.45 19.48 -1.54
CA ARG A 61 5.31 18.99 -2.61
C ARG A 61 4.71 19.17 -4.01
N LYS A 62 3.39 19.01 -4.16
CA LYS A 62 2.68 19.29 -5.42
C LYS A 62 2.79 20.76 -5.82
N ASN A 63 2.59 21.69 -4.88
CA ASN A 63 2.72 23.13 -5.12
C ASN A 63 4.15 23.52 -5.53
N ARG A 64 5.16 22.73 -5.13
CA ARG A 64 6.56 22.91 -5.52
C ARG A 64 6.95 22.10 -6.77
N SER A 65 5.99 21.48 -7.46
CA SER A 65 6.24 20.58 -8.60
C SER A 65 7.19 19.42 -8.26
N ILE A 66 7.12 18.90 -7.03
CA ILE A 66 7.83 17.70 -6.60
C ILE A 66 6.85 16.53 -6.74
N LEU A 67 6.80 15.98 -7.93
CA LEU A 67 5.95 14.85 -8.32
C LEU A 67 6.82 13.64 -8.63
N PRO A 68 6.31 12.42 -8.41
CA PRO A 68 7.00 11.22 -8.89
C PRO A 68 6.96 11.17 -10.42
N SER A 69 7.98 10.59 -10.99
CA SER A 69 8.02 10.13 -12.38
C SER A 69 7.93 8.60 -12.42
N PHE A 70 7.41 8.08 -13.51
CA PHE A 70 7.20 6.63 -13.68
C PHE A 70 8.11 6.09 -14.77
N LYS A 71 8.78 4.98 -14.44
CA LYS A 71 9.79 4.33 -15.25
C LYS A 71 9.40 2.90 -15.59
N VAL A 72 9.97 2.38 -16.66
CA VAL A 72 9.88 0.96 -17.02
C VAL A 72 11.03 0.19 -16.36
N VAL A 73 10.75 -0.99 -15.83
CA VAL A 73 11.79 -1.89 -15.33
C VAL A 73 12.59 -2.43 -16.53
N ASP A 74 13.87 -2.11 -16.60
CA ASP A 74 14.75 -2.66 -17.62
C ASP A 74 15.07 -4.14 -17.32
N THR A 75 14.44 -5.03 -18.08
CA THR A 75 14.67 -6.48 -18.00
C THR A 75 15.68 -6.98 -19.00
N CYS A 76 16.31 -6.09 -19.78
CA CYS A 76 17.21 -6.42 -20.88
C CYS A 76 18.65 -5.90 -20.67
N ALA A 77 19.01 -5.44 -19.47
CA ALA A 77 20.32 -4.91 -19.11
C ALA A 77 20.82 -3.81 -20.09
N ALA A 78 19.91 -2.97 -20.56
CA ALA A 78 20.12 -1.91 -21.56
C ALA A 78 20.65 -2.39 -22.93
N GLU A 79 20.66 -3.71 -23.20
CA GLU A 79 21.03 -4.24 -24.52
C GLU A 79 19.93 -4.02 -25.57
N PHE A 80 18.66 -4.02 -25.14
CA PHE A 80 17.48 -3.79 -25.97
C PHE A 80 16.47 -2.95 -25.20
N VAL A 81 15.55 -2.32 -25.94
CA VAL A 81 14.41 -1.64 -25.32
C VAL A 81 13.53 -2.68 -24.63
N ALA A 82 13.40 -2.59 -23.33
CA ALA A 82 12.55 -3.48 -22.56
C ALA A 82 11.08 -3.29 -22.93
N LYS A 83 10.42 -4.39 -23.32
CA LYS A 83 8.97 -4.44 -23.59
C LYS A 83 8.29 -5.22 -22.47
N THR A 84 8.10 -4.57 -21.34
CA THR A 84 7.51 -5.16 -20.14
C THR A 84 6.41 -4.25 -19.60
N PRO A 85 5.33 -4.80 -18.99
CA PRO A 85 4.33 -4.01 -18.31
C PRO A 85 4.82 -3.47 -16.96
N TYR A 86 6.04 -3.81 -16.53
CA TYR A 86 6.58 -3.52 -15.21
C TYR A 86 7.03 -2.08 -15.09
N CYS A 87 6.43 -1.35 -14.17
CA CYS A 87 6.71 0.04 -13.89
C CYS A 87 7.05 0.24 -12.41
N TYR A 88 7.76 1.33 -12.13
CA TYR A 88 8.05 1.79 -10.79
C TYR A 88 8.08 3.32 -10.76
N SER A 89 8.00 3.92 -9.58
CA SER A 89 8.12 5.36 -9.39
C SER A 89 9.47 5.78 -8.84
N THR A 90 9.87 6.99 -9.18
CA THR A 90 11.05 7.67 -8.63
C THR A 90 10.76 9.16 -8.57
N TYR A 91 11.65 9.96 -7.95
CA TYR A 91 11.54 11.42 -7.92
C TYR A 91 12.58 12.10 -8.80
N ASP A 92 12.94 11.46 -9.91
CA ASP A 92 13.71 12.12 -10.97
C ASP A 92 12.82 12.99 -11.89
N MET A 93 13.35 13.53 -12.97
CA MET A 93 12.68 14.58 -13.74
C MET A 93 11.81 14.07 -14.89
N GLU A 94 11.90 12.79 -15.30
CA GLU A 94 11.34 12.32 -16.57
C GLU A 94 10.51 11.04 -16.43
N ASN A 95 9.29 11.07 -16.98
CA ASN A 95 8.50 9.86 -17.21
C ASN A 95 9.04 9.11 -18.43
N GLU A 96 9.07 7.78 -18.36
CA GLU A 96 9.35 6.89 -19.49
C GLU A 96 8.07 6.28 -20.08
N ILE A 97 6.93 6.52 -19.41
CA ILE A 97 5.64 5.99 -19.83
C ILE A 97 4.59 7.10 -19.86
N GLU A 98 3.58 6.89 -20.71
CA GLU A 98 2.36 7.67 -20.73
C GLU A 98 1.22 6.89 -20.05
N PRO A 99 0.20 7.57 -19.49
CA PRO A 99 -0.99 6.89 -18.96
C PRO A 99 -1.61 5.96 -19.99
N LEU A 100 -2.16 4.82 -19.57
CA LEU A 100 -2.91 3.95 -20.47
C LEU A 100 -4.13 4.70 -21.03
N GLU A 101 -4.45 4.45 -22.30
CA GLU A 101 -5.64 5.01 -22.94
C GLU A 101 -6.88 4.15 -22.65
N GLY A 102 -8.07 4.72 -22.87
CA GLY A 102 -9.35 4.02 -22.75
C GLY A 102 -9.81 3.77 -21.32
N LYS A 103 -10.80 2.88 -21.18
CA LYS A 103 -11.34 2.49 -19.88
C LYS A 103 -10.34 1.63 -19.11
N LYS A 104 -10.10 1.96 -17.85
CA LYS A 104 -9.08 1.27 -17.06
C LYS A 104 -9.42 1.21 -15.59
N VAL A 105 -9.02 0.11 -14.95
CA VAL A 105 -9.27 -0.15 -13.54
C VAL A 105 -7.96 -0.53 -12.86
N VAL A 106 -7.72 0.07 -11.70
CA VAL A 106 -6.60 -0.30 -10.82
C VAL A 106 -7.04 -1.41 -9.86
N ILE A 107 -6.21 -2.42 -9.70
CA ILE A 107 -6.39 -3.53 -8.76
C ILE A 107 -5.24 -3.48 -7.77
N LEU A 108 -5.54 -3.40 -6.48
CA LEU A 108 -4.54 -3.39 -5.42
C LEU A 108 -4.28 -4.81 -4.91
N GLY A 109 -3.03 -5.25 -5.01
CA GLY A 109 -2.56 -6.54 -4.53
C GLY A 109 -2.32 -6.59 -3.03
N GLY A 110 -1.89 -7.75 -2.54
CA GLY A 110 -1.70 -8.03 -1.11
C GLY A 110 -0.52 -7.33 -0.46
N GLY A 111 0.40 -6.77 -1.25
CA GLY A 111 1.64 -6.22 -0.74
C GLY A 111 2.64 -7.31 -0.33
N PRO A 112 3.47 -7.06 0.69
CA PRO A 112 4.51 -8.01 1.09
C PRO A 112 3.92 -9.28 1.69
N ASN A 113 4.54 -10.42 1.42
CA ASN A 113 4.19 -11.71 2.02
C ASN A 113 4.28 -11.67 3.54
N ARG A 114 3.34 -12.34 4.20
CA ARG A 114 3.30 -12.49 5.65
C ARG A 114 3.13 -13.96 6.01
N ILE A 115 3.75 -14.39 7.11
CA ILE A 115 3.55 -15.74 7.64
C ILE A 115 2.06 -15.95 7.93
N GLY A 116 1.51 -17.04 7.43
CA GLY A 116 0.10 -17.40 7.58
C GLY A 116 -0.84 -16.74 6.57
N GLN A 117 -0.33 -15.96 5.63
CA GLN A 117 -1.09 -15.45 4.48
C GLN A 117 -0.74 -16.27 3.25
N GLY A 118 -1.75 -16.83 2.59
CA GLY A 118 -1.57 -17.63 1.41
C GLY A 118 -1.73 -16.83 0.10
N ILE A 119 -1.58 -17.54 -1.00
CA ILE A 119 -1.66 -17.02 -2.38
C ILE A 119 -3.11 -16.67 -2.80
N GLU A 120 -4.11 -17.05 -2.04
CA GLU A 120 -5.52 -16.89 -2.38
C GLU A 120 -5.94 -15.45 -2.69
N PHE A 121 -5.34 -14.47 -1.99
CA PHE A 121 -5.61 -13.06 -2.27
C PHE A 121 -5.05 -12.63 -3.63
N ASP A 122 -3.82 -13.01 -3.96
CA ASP A 122 -3.23 -12.72 -5.25
C ASP A 122 -3.96 -13.45 -6.39
N TYR A 123 -4.42 -14.67 -6.13
CA TYR A 123 -5.25 -15.42 -7.08
C TYR A 123 -6.60 -14.70 -7.33
N CYS A 124 -7.23 -14.11 -6.31
CA CYS A 124 -8.41 -13.28 -6.49
C CYS A 124 -8.13 -12.05 -7.36
N CYS A 125 -6.94 -11.43 -7.21
CA CYS A 125 -6.53 -10.33 -8.09
C CYS A 125 -6.39 -10.79 -9.55
N VAL A 126 -5.83 -12.00 -9.79
CA VAL A 126 -5.73 -12.59 -11.14
C VAL A 126 -7.12 -12.76 -11.77
N GLN A 127 -8.08 -13.30 -11.02
CA GLN A 127 -9.44 -13.46 -11.52
C GLN A 127 -10.13 -12.11 -11.82
N ALA A 128 -9.83 -11.09 -11.00
CA ALA A 128 -10.32 -9.74 -11.27
C ALA A 128 -9.75 -9.16 -12.56
N VAL A 129 -8.45 -9.37 -12.83
CA VAL A 129 -7.81 -8.97 -14.10
C VAL A 129 -8.52 -9.63 -15.28
N PHE A 130 -8.73 -10.94 -15.26
CA PHE A 130 -9.41 -11.65 -16.34
C PHE A 130 -10.83 -11.15 -16.54
N GLY A 131 -11.61 -11.03 -15.46
CA GLY A 131 -12.99 -10.53 -15.56
C GLY A 131 -13.10 -9.11 -16.12
N LEU A 132 -12.16 -8.23 -15.81
CA LEU A 132 -12.11 -6.87 -16.34
C LEU A 132 -11.69 -6.85 -17.81
N LYS A 133 -10.69 -7.63 -18.19
CA LYS A 133 -10.26 -7.77 -19.60
C LYS A 133 -11.38 -8.31 -20.48
N ASP A 134 -12.15 -9.29 -20.01
CA ASP A 134 -13.32 -9.81 -20.71
C ASP A 134 -14.41 -8.75 -20.94
N GLN A 135 -14.46 -7.72 -20.09
CA GLN A 135 -15.37 -6.57 -20.23
C GLN A 135 -14.75 -5.39 -21.03
N GLY A 136 -13.55 -5.57 -21.56
CA GLY A 136 -12.86 -4.56 -22.37
C GLY A 136 -12.20 -3.42 -21.58
N PHE A 137 -11.88 -3.65 -20.32
CA PHE A 137 -11.10 -2.70 -19.53
C PHE A 137 -9.60 -3.03 -19.63
N ASN A 138 -8.78 -1.99 -19.71
CA ASN A 138 -7.36 -2.10 -19.42
C ASN A 138 -7.15 -2.27 -17.91
N THR A 139 -6.25 -3.14 -17.54
CA THR A 139 -6.03 -3.52 -16.15
C THR A 139 -4.67 -3.01 -15.66
N ILE A 140 -4.68 -2.38 -14.49
CA ILE A 140 -3.49 -1.85 -13.85
C ILE A 140 -3.36 -2.56 -12.50
N MET A 141 -2.30 -3.36 -12.35
CA MET A 141 -1.98 -4.03 -11.10
C MET A 141 -1.02 -3.19 -10.29
N VAL A 142 -1.24 -3.05 -8.98
CA VAL A 142 -0.29 -2.45 -8.04
C VAL A 142 0.05 -3.46 -6.97
N ASN A 143 1.31 -3.89 -6.91
CA ASN A 143 1.81 -4.81 -5.89
C ASN A 143 3.32 -4.64 -5.71
N CYS A 144 3.83 -4.84 -4.50
CA CYS A 144 5.27 -4.77 -4.22
C CYS A 144 5.96 -6.15 -4.15
N ASN A 145 5.21 -7.24 -4.27
CA ASN A 145 5.75 -8.59 -4.27
C ASN A 145 6.02 -9.06 -5.71
N PRO A 146 7.29 -9.22 -6.14
CA PRO A 146 7.58 -9.67 -7.50
C PRO A 146 7.42 -11.18 -7.71
N GLU A 147 7.26 -11.95 -6.63
CA GLU A 147 7.23 -13.41 -6.62
C GLU A 147 5.82 -13.96 -6.36
N THR A 148 4.82 -13.43 -7.07
CA THR A 148 3.43 -13.88 -6.92
C THR A 148 2.68 -13.88 -8.25
N VAL A 149 1.62 -14.66 -8.33
CA VAL A 149 0.84 -14.85 -9.57
C VAL A 149 0.18 -13.57 -10.09
N SER A 150 -0.12 -12.60 -9.23
CA SER A 150 -0.71 -11.32 -9.64
C SER A 150 0.30 -10.38 -10.32
N THR A 151 1.58 -10.70 -10.27
CA THR A 151 2.67 -9.90 -10.85
C THR A 151 3.34 -10.57 -12.06
N ASP A 152 2.73 -11.62 -12.61
CA ASP A 152 3.18 -12.22 -13.86
C ASP A 152 3.09 -11.22 -15.02
N PHE A 153 4.10 -11.26 -15.91
CA PHE A 153 4.30 -10.23 -16.95
C PHE A 153 3.21 -10.19 -18.02
N ASP A 154 2.49 -11.29 -18.22
CA ASP A 154 1.44 -11.43 -19.23
C ASP A 154 0.01 -11.26 -18.65
N LEU A 155 -0.08 -10.95 -17.36
CA LEU A 155 -1.36 -10.86 -16.67
C LEU A 155 -2.04 -9.50 -16.90
N ALA A 156 -1.51 -8.42 -16.32
CA ALA A 156 -2.09 -7.08 -16.41
C ALA A 156 -1.50 -6.29 -17.58
N ASP A 157 -2.23 -5.29 -18.09
CA ASP A 157 -1.74 -4.42 -19.16
C ASP A 157 -0.64 -3.48 -18.64
N ARG A 158 -0.68 -3.17 -17.33
CA ARG A 158 0.38 -2.47 -16.61
C ARG A 158 0.47 -2.95 -15.18
N LEU A 159 1.70 -3.04 -14.67
CA LEU A 159 1.98 -3.44 -13.31
C LEU A 159 2.96 -2.46 -12.67
N TYR A 160 2.54 -1.85 -11.57
CA TYR A 160 3.40 -1.00 -10.77
C TYR A 160 3.96 -1.78 -9.58
N PHE A 161 5.28 -1.94 -9.54
CA PHE A 161 6.00 -2.46 -8.39
C PHE A 161 6.18 -1.36 -7.34
N GLU A 162 5.11 -1.09 -6.62
CA GLU A 162 5.07 -0.05 -5.61
C GLU A 162 4.51 -0.57 -4.28
N PRO A 163 4.89 0.02 -3.16
CA PRO A 163 4.23 -0.24 -1.89
C PRO A 163 2.74 0.08 -1.99
N VAL A 164 1.90 -0.78 -1.41
CA VAL A 164 0.46 -0.55 -1.34
C VAL A 164 0.17 0.41 -0.17
N THR A 165 0.71 1.63 -0.28
CA THR A 165 0.48 2.72 0.66
C THR A 165 -0.46 3.76 0.07
N PHE A 166 -1.01 4.64 0.91
CA PHE A 166 -1.89 5.70 0.43
C PHE A 166 -1.17 6.65 -0.55
N GLU A 167 0.07 7.04 -0.23
CA GLU A 167 0.86 7.95 -1.06
C GLU A 167 1.12 7.36 -2.45
N ASP A 168 1.70 6.14 -2.50
CA ASP A 168 2.13 5.53 -3.75
C ASP A 168 0.94 5.19 -4.65
N VAL A 169 -0.11 4.62 -4.07
CA VAL A 169 -1.35 4.30 -4.79
C VAL A 169 -2.01 5.57 -5.33
N LEU A 170 -2.10 6.64 -4.52
CA LEU A 170 -2.70 7.90 -4.98
C LEU A 170 -1.85 8.58 -6.07
N ASN A 171 -0.52 8.44 -6.05
CA ASN A 171 0.36 8.91 -7.11
C ASN A 171 0.06 8.21 -8.45
N ILE A 172 -0.09 6.88 -8.43
CA ILE A 172 -0.46 6.08 -9.60
C ILE A 172 -1.85 6.47 -10.12
N ILE A 173 -2.82 6.63 -9.23
CA ILE A 173 -4.19 7.02 -9.60
C ILE A 173 -4.22 8.41 -10.25
N GLU A 174 -3.48 9.38 -9.72
CA GLU A 174 -3.39 10.72 -10.29
C GLU A 174 -2.71 10.72 -11.67
N PHE A 175 -1.74 9.85 -11.89
CA PHE A 175 -1.07 9.69 -13.16
C PHE A 175 -1.95 8.96 -14.19
N GLU A 176 -2.47 7.80 -13.83
CA GLU A 176 -3.24 6.93 -14.72
C GLU A 176 -4.67 7.41 -14.95
N LYS A 177 -5.30 8.06 -13.98
CA LYS A 177 -6.70 8.50 -13.99
C LYS A 177 -7.68 7.37 -14.34
N PRO A 178 -7.71 6.29 -13.54
CA PRO A 178 -8.57 5.15 -13.80
C PRO A 178 -10.06 5.47 -13.57
N ASP A 179 -10.95 4.68 -14.18
CA ASP A 179 -12.39 4.73 -13.94
C ASP A 179 -12.74 4.27 -12.52
N GLY A 180 -11.87 3.49 -11.87
CA GLY A 180 -12.03 3.09 -10.49
C GLY A 180 -10.92 2.19 -9.97
N VAL A 181 -11.02 1.85 -8.69
CA VAL A 181 -10.03 1.06 -7.96
C VAL A 181 -10.71 -0.10 -7.22
N LEU A 182 -10.19 -1.31 -7.38
CA LEU A 182 -10.59 -2.50 -6.62
C LEU A 182 -9.63 -2.71 -5.44
N VAL A 183 -10.18 -2.70 -4.23
CA VAL A 183 -9.41 -2.82 -2.98
C VAL A 183 -9.64 -4.13 -2.22
N GLN A 184 -10.71 -4.88 -2.55
CA GLN A 184 -11.14 -6.00 -1.72
C GLN A 184 -10.41 -7.32 -1.98
N PHE A 185 -9.65 -7.44 -3.05
CA PHE A 185 -9.01 -8.71 -3.43
C PHE A 185 -7.61 -8.89 -2.84
N GLY A 186 -6.91 -7.82 -2.50
CA GLY A 186 -5.55 -7.85 -1.93
C GLY A 186 -5.47 -8.13 -0.43
N GLY A 187 -6.55 -8.55 0.22
CA GLY A 187 -6.58 -8.78 1.67
C GLY A 187 -6.49 -7.49 2.48
N GLN A 188 -5.92 -7.58 3.68
CA GLN A 188 -5.91 -6.49 4.68
C GLN A 188 -5.12 -5.24 4.28
N THR A 189 -4.14 -5.37 3.40
CA THR A 189 -3.26 -4.23 3.06
C THR A 189 -4.02 -3.13 2.32
N PRO A 190 -4.70 -3.40 1.18
CA PRO A 190 -5.46 -2.38 0.48
C PRO A 190 -6.73 -1.95 1.22
N LEU A 191 -7.35 -2.82 2.01
CA LEU A 191 -8.53 -2.45 2.80
C LEU A 191 -8.25 -1.31 3.79
N LYS A 192 -7.06 -1.27 4.38
CA LYS A 192 -6.65 -0.22 5.34
C LYS A 192 -6.55 1.18 4.73
N ILE A 193 -6.36 1.28 3.43
CA ILE A 193 -6.27 2.58 2.74
C ILE A 193 -7.55 2.96 1.99
N ALA A 194 -8.54 2.06 1.94
CA ALA A 194 -9.77 2.25 1.17
C ALA A 194 -10.54 3.53 1.56
N MET A 195 -10.71 3.77 2.86
CA MET A 195 -11.37 4.99 3.35
C MET A 195 -10.61 6.26 2.96
N LYS A 196 -9.29 6.29 3.15
CA LYS A 196 -8.46 7.44 2.77
C LYS A 196 -8.50 7.72 1.27
N LEU A 197 -8.50 6.69 0.44
CA LEU A 197 -8.64 6.82 -1.00
C LEU A 197 -9.99 7.42 -1.39
N ALA A 198 -11.08 6.94 -0.77
CA ALA A 198 -12.43 7.47 -0.99
C ALA A 198 -12.55 8.94 -0.55
N GLU A 199 -11.99 9.31 0.60
CA GLU A 199 -11.92 10.69 1.10
C GLU A 199 -11.11 11.61 0.16
N ALA A 200 -10.11 11.06 -0.52
CA ALA A 200 -9.36 11.75 -1.58
C ALA A 200 -10.10 11.83 -2.93
N GLY A 201 -11.35 11.34 -3.01
CA GLY A 201 -12.19 11.38 -4.20
C GLY A 201 -11.94 10.26 -5.20
N VAL A 202 -11.24 9.19 -4.81
CA VAL A 202 -10.98 8.03 -5.66
C VAL A 202 -12.24 7.15 -5.76
N PRO A 203 -12.71 6.80 -6.96
CA PRO A 203 -13.84 5.89 -7.14
C PRO A 203 -13.45 4.47 -6.72
N ILE A 204 -13.99 3.97 -5.62
CA ILE A 204 -13.80 2.59 -5.17
C ILE A 204 -14.90 1.74 -5.78
N LEU A 205 -14.50 0.69 -6.51
CA LEU A 205 -15.42 -0.25 -7.15
C LEU A 205 -15.68 -1.46 -6.25
N GLY A 206 -16.86 -2.06 -6.40
CA GLY A 206 -17.28 -3.22 -5.63
C GLY A 206 -17.86 -2.82 -4.27
N THR A 207 -17.35 -3.39 -3.18
CA THR A 207 -17.82 -3.09 -1.82
C THR A 207 -17.49 -1.65 -1.42
N SER A 208 -18.48 -0.91 -0.92
CA SER A 208 -18.27 0.48 -0.51
C SER A 208 -17.25 0.60 0.64
N PRO A 209 -16.43 1.65 0.69
CA PRO A 209 -15.49 1.87 1.77
C PRO A 209 -16.15 1.87 3.16
N GLN A 210 -17.38 2.39 3.26
CA GLN A 210 -18.15 2.39 4.50
C GLN A 210 -18.54 0.97 4.94
N SER A 211 -18.93 0.11 3.98
CA SER A 211 -19.25 -1.30 4.26
C SER A 211 -18.00 -2.10 4.65
N ILE A 212 -16.85 -1.77 4.03
CA ILE A 212 -15.55 -2.35 4.40
C ILE A 212 -15.19 -1.97 5.84
N ASP A 213 -15.25 -0.68 6.18
CA ASP A 213 -14.95 -0.17 7.51
C ASP A 213 -15.88 -0.80 8.57
N LEU A 214 -17.16 -0.94 8.23
CA LEU A 214 -18.16 -1.55 9.10
C LEU A 214 -17.87 -3.03 9.38
N ALA A 215 -17.39 -3.77 8.37
CA ALA A 215 -17.05 -5.19 8.50
C ALA A 215 -15.69 -5.42 9.20
N GLU A 216 -14.73 -4.50 9.03
CA GLU A 216 -13.40 -4.62 9.59
C GLU A 216 -13.31 -4.13 11.06
N ASP A 217 -14.12 -3.16 11.44
CA ASP A 217 -14.18 -2.64 12.82
C ASP A 217 -14.98 -3.60 13.70
N ARG A 218 -14.30 -4.23 14.66
CA ARG A 218 -14.90 -5.23 15.54
C ARG A 218 -16.04 -4.71 16.39
N GLU A 219 -15.96 -3.46 16.83
CA GLU A 219 -17.02 -2.85 17.64
C GLU A 219 -18.26 -2.57 16.78
N LYS A 220 -18.06 -1.99 15.58
CA LYS A 220 -19.16 -1.74 14.65
C LYS A 220 -19.81 -3.03 14.17
N PHE A 221 -19.00 -4.02 13.81
CA PHE A 221 -19.50 -5.32 13.36
C PHE A 221 -20.23 -6.07 14.48
N GLY A 222 -19.71 -6.00 15.71
CA GLY A 222 -20.36 -6.57 16.87
C GLY A 222 -21.77 -6.00 17.10
N LYS A 223 -21.94 -4.69 16.98
CA LYS A 223 -23.26 -4.03 17.09
C LYS A 223 -24.25 -4.55 16.03
N ILE A 224 -23.78 -4.79 14.79
CA ILE A 224 -24.60 -5.38 13.73
C ILE A 224 -25.05 -6.79 14.11
N LEU A 225 -24.15 -7.61 14.64
CA LEU A 225 -24.49 -8.97 15.07
C LEU A 225 -25.54 -8.96 16.20
N ASP A 226 -25.41 -8.03 17.14
CA ASP A 226 -26.36 -7.85 18.23
C ASP A 226 -27.76 -7.40 17.70
N GLU A 227 -27.79 -6.43 16.77
CA GLU A 227 -29.04 -5.95 16.13
C GLU A 227 -29.74 -7.06 15.33
N LEU A 228 -28.98 -7.91 14.67
CA LEU A 228 -29.50 -9.05 13.89
C LEU A 228 -29.78 -10.28 14.74
N ASN A 229 -29.52 -10.23 16.05
CA ASN A 229 -29.63 -11.37 16.98
C ASN A 229 -28.81 -12.59 16.52
N VAL A 230 -27.66 -12.35 15.88
CA VAL A 230 -26.71 -13.41 15.49
C VAL A 230 -25.85 -13.74 16.68
N LYS A 231 -25.88 -15.02 17.10
CA LYS A 231 -25.07 -15.49 18.23
C LYS A 231 -23.57 -15.41 17.92
N CYS A 232 -22.82 -14.71 18.74
CA CYS A 232 -21.36 -14.66 18.70
C CYS A 232 -20.78 -14.93 20.10
N PRO A 233 -19.50 -15.34 20.19
CA PRO A 233 -18.80 -15.40 21.47
C PRO A 233 -18.83 -14.03 22.17
N ARG A 234 -18.82 -14.02 23.51
CA ARG A 234 -18.68 -12.77 24.25
C ARG A 234 -17.36 -12.11 23.84
N TYR A 235 -17.43 -10.83 23.58
CA TYR A 235 -16.28 -10.03 23.15
C TYR A 235 -16.27 -8.66 23.84
N GLY A 236 -15.15 -7.99 23.75
CA GLY A 236 -15.01 -6.60 24.13
C GLY A 236 -13.72 -6.03 23.58
N THR A 237 -13.60 -4.72 23.54
CA THR A 237 -12.45 -4.00 23.01
C THR A 237 -11.88 -3.12 24.12
N GLY A 238 -10.55 -2.93 24.14
CA GLY A 238 -9.85 -2.02 25.04
C GLY A 238 -8.62 -1.46 24.36
N ARG A 239 -8.28 -0.21 24.65
CA ARG A 239 -7.12 0.50 24.12
C ARG A 239 -6.01 0.67 25.16
N THR A 240 -6.34 0.48 26.43
CA THR A 240 -5.39 0.52 27.54
C THR A 240 -5.35 -0.82 28.24
N LEU A 241 -4.28 -1.07 29.02
CA LEU A 241 -4.16 -2.31 29.77
C LEU A 241 -5.33 -2.50 30.76
N ASP A 242 -5.71 -1.43 31.46
CA ASP A 242 -6.78 -1.47 32.46
C ASP A 242 -8.14 -1.78 31.82
N GLU A 243 -8.44 -1.19 30.67
CA GLU A 243 -9.62 -1.51 29.87
C GLU A 243 -9.64 -2.99 29.44
N VAL A 244 -8.53 -3.50 28.93
CA VAL A 244 -8.41 -4.89 28.49
C VAL A 244 -8.62 -5.87 29.65
N VAL A 245 -8.03 -5.58 30.83
CA VAL A 245 -8.21 -6.38 32.03
C VAL A 245 -9.68 -6.38 32.48
N SER A 246 -10.30 -5.20 32.55
CA SER A 246 -11.73 -5.06 32.91
C SER A 246 -12.64 -5.83 31.95
N VAL A 247 -12.38 -5.75 30.64
CA VAL A 247 -13.11 -6.50 29.62
C VAL A 247 -12.92 -8.01 29.82
N ALA A 248 -11.69 -8.48 30.08
CA ALA A 248 -11.40 -9.89 30.29
C ALA A 248 -12.11 -10.45 31.54
N GLU A 249 -12.15 -9.67 32.64
CA GLU A 249 -12.89 -10.02 33.85
C GLU A 249 -14.39 -10.11 33.59
N ASN A 250 -14.97 -9.19 32.85
CA ASN A 250 -16.38 -9.20 32.47
C ASN A 250 -16.77 -10.37 31.57
N ILE A 251 -15.89 -10.79 30.66
CA ILE A 251 -16.12 -11.94 29.77
C ILE A 251 -15.99 -13.25 30.55
N GLY A 252 -15.02 -13.32 31.44
CA GLY A 252 -14.61 -14.52 32.18
C GLY A 252 -13.51 -15.30 31.47
N TYR A 253 -12.54 -15.84 32.24
CA TYR A 253 -11.43 -16.63 31.73
C TYR A 253 -11.82 -18.07 31.40
N PRO A 254 -11.18 -18.71 30.37
CA PRO A 254 -10.09 -18.18 29.54
C PRO A 254 -10.59 -17.24 28.45
N VAL A 255 -9.77 -16.20 28.12
CA VAL A 255 -10.05 -15.27 27.02
C VAL A 255 -8.95 -15.35 25.95
N LEU A 256 -9.31 -15.10 24.70
CA LEU A 256 -8.37 -14.93 23.59
C LEU A 256 -8.14 -13.44 23.36
N ALA A 257 -6.93 -12.96 23.58
CA ALA A 257 -6.52 -11.60 23.24
C ALA A 257 -5.86 -11.57 21.86
N ARG A 258 -6.23 -10.58 21.05
CA ARG A 258 -5.71 -10.45 19.69
C ARG A 258 -5.43 -8.98 19.32
#